data_06933628081480c78c94cd315bf94b79
#
_entry.id   06933628081480c78c94cd315bf94b79
#
_cell.length_a   1.000
_cell.length_b   1.000
_cell.length_c   1.000
_cell.angle_alpha   90.00
_cell.angle_beta   90.00
_cell.angle_gamma   90.00
#
_symmetry.space_group_name_H-M   'P 1'
#
loop_
_entity.id
_entity.type
_entity.pdbx_description
1 polymer ?
#
loop_
_entity_poly.entity_id
_entity_poly.type
_entity_poly.pdbx_seq_one_letter_code
_entity_poly.pdbx_strand_id
1 'polypeptide(L)'
;MDYTDGKTLLSILKPKKGDAPSFGEIPFDNIIFEALKSSSSVSPSTAGEPKVLILCGPPGCGKSTVKTNLLAEFKIDNYINIDPDEIRTILMANGVTFPADKTTMPGITNAFNKRMSDEAQKQHLNIVFDTTGQNFRAVSDLLYSSRQLGYKSYFSIIWASLETCRRRIEGRNQYLRESSSGRIELPLEVAEGIYNGFKPLDGNPKGTASMFLLDYPVRANEVFLYSNNADGEEPQLLYHKVGDNVEFSTNFPGFYNMNLSVDEPHISKSSSGGKRKRIRKTKKRRSHKRRRSTYKRK
;
A
#
# COMPACT_ATOMS: atom_id res chain seq x y z
N MET A 1 27.79 0.35 13.88
CA MET A 1 26.96 -0.33 12.87
C MET A 1 26.76 0.68 11.75
N ASP A 2 27.01 0.30 10.49
CA ASP A 2 26.88 1.23 9.36
C ASP A 2 25.44 1.25 8.85
N TYR A 3 24.69 2.28 9.18
CA TYR A 3 23.31 2.48 8.73
C TYR A 3 23.22 3.12 7.34
N THR A 4 24.35 3.56 6.76
CA THR A 4 24.36 4.23 5.45
C THR A 4 24.47 3.25 4.29
N ASP A 5 24.90 2.00 4.53
CA ASP A 5 24.83 0.94 3.54
C ASP A 5 23.41 0.31 3.52
N GLY A 6 22.72 0.42 2.38
CA GLY A 6 21.34 -0.01 2.24
C GLY A 6 21.11 -1.51 2.50
N LYS A 7 22.07 -2.39 2.17
CA LYS A 7 21.92 -3.82 2.48
C LYS A 7 22.00 -4.09 3.96
N THR A 8 22.92 -3.44 4.65
CA THR A 8 23.05 -3.49 6.10
C THR A 8 21.81 -2.95 6.77
N LEU A 9 21.34 -1.77 6.35
CA LEU A 9 20.10 -1.16 6.87
C LEU A 9 18.89 -2.09 6.68
N LEU A 10 18.72 -2.70 5.50
CA LEU A 10 17.65 -3.65 5.26
C LEU A 10 17.72 -4.86 6.19
N SER A 11 18.92 -5.39 6.43
CA SER A 11 19.10 -6.53 7.32
C SER A 11 18.76 -6.23 8.78
N ILE A 12 18.95 -4.98 9.21
CA ILE A 12 18.58 -4.48 10.53
C ILE A 12 17.07 -4.31 10.64
N LEU A 13 16.46 -3.67 9.63
CA LEU A 13 15.02 -3.44 9.58
C LEU A 13 14.20 -4.74 9.46
N LYS A 14 14.77 -5.77 8.85
CA LYS A 14 14.14 -7.07 8.62
C LYS A 14 15.10 -8.20 9.01
N PRO A 15 15.38 -8.40 10.30
CA PRO A 15 16.29 -9.43 10.73
C PRO A 15 15.73 -10.82 10.40
N LYS A 16 16.62 -11.75 10.01
CA LYS A 16 16.23 -13.15 9.75
C LYS A 16 15.89 -13.92 11.02
N LYS A 17 16.38 -13.45 12.18
CA LYS A 17 16.12 -14.00 13.50
C LYS A 17 16.02 -12.85 14.50
N GLY A 18 15.12 -12.98 15.47
CA GLY A 18 14.86 -11.96 16.47
C GLY A 18 13.87 -10.89 15.96
N ASP A 19 13.58 -9.94 16.81
CA ASP A 19 12.69 -8.84 16.53
C ASP A 19 13.42 -7.70 15.83
N ALA A 20 12.70 -6.96 14.99
CA ALA A 20 13.21 -5.72 14.43
C ALA A 20 13.38 -4.68 15.56
N PRO A 21 14.37 -3.76 15.45
CA PRO A 21 14.56 -2.70 16.43
C PRO A 21 13.28 -1.90 16.67
N SER A 22 13.05 -1.47 17.90
CA SER A 22 11.92 -0.60 18.25
C SER A 22 12.04 0.76 17.56
N PHE A 23 10.93 1.51 17.49
CA PHE A 23 10.97 2.87 16.96
C PHE A 23 11.87 3.75 17.85
N GLY A 24 12.72 4.55 17.21
CA GLY A 24 13.74 5.40 17.86
C GLY A 24 15.12 4.72 18.01
N GLU A 25 15.22 3.40 17.86
CA GLU A 25 16.52 2.71 17.91
C GLU A 25 17.31 2.81 16.58
N ILE A 26 16.62 3.14 15.48
CA ILE A 26 17.24 3.42 14.20
C ILE A 26 17.42 4.94 14.06
N PRO A 27 18.62 5.43 13.73
CA PRO A 27 18.91 6.87 13.66
C PRO A 27 17.97 7.67 12.76
N PHE A 28 17.41 7.02 11.73
CA PHE A 28 16.52 7.67 10.76
C PHE A 28 15.06 7.75 11.21
N ASP A 29 14.62 7.02 12.23
CA ASP A 29 13.22 6.98 12.64
C ASP A 29 12.67 8.38 12.94
N ASN A 30 13.33 9.10 13.83
CA ASN A 30 12.89 10.44 14.22
C ASN A 30 13.05 11.46 13.08
N ILE A 31 14.15 11.38 12.31
CA ILE A 31 14.41 12.26 11.19
C ILE A 31 13.28 12.14 10.15
N ILE A 32 12.93 10.92 9.78
CA ILE A 32 11.86 10.65 8.81
C ILE A 32 10.53 11.09 9.40
N PHE A 33 10.23 10.70 10.65
CA PHE A 33 8.94 10.98 11.27
C PHE A 33 8.65 12.48 11.35
N GLU A 34 9.64 13.27 11.79
CA GLU A 34 9.50 14.73 11.86
C GLU A 34 9.38 15.37 10.46
N ALA A 35 10.12 14.88 9.47
CA ALA A 35 10.07 15.42 8.11
C ALA A 35 8.73 15.12 7.41
N LEU A 36 8.06 14.01 7.75
CA LEU A 36 6.78 13.63 7.14
C LEU A 36 5.56 14.36 7.75
N LYS A 37 5.72 15.12 8.82
CA LYS A 37 4.64 15.91 9.40
C LYS A 37 4.22 17.05 8.46
N SER A 38 2.93 17.27 8.30
CA SER A 38 2.38 18.36 7.48
C SER A 38 2.66 19.75 8.05
N SER A 39 2.93 19.82 9.34
CA SER A 39 3.35 21.03 10.06
C SER A 39 4.21 20.66 11.26
N SER A 40 5.00 21.60 11.76
CA SER A 40 5.82 21.41 12.97
C SER A 40 5.01 21.14 14.24
N SER A 41 3.71 21.37 14.21
CA SER A 41 2.79 21.26 15.36
C SER A 41 1.75 20.15 15.20
N VAL A 42 2.06 19.07 14.47
CA VAL A 42 1.16 17.91 14.39
C VAL A 42 0.94 17.34 15.79
N SER A 43 -0.30 17.39 16.23
CA SER A 43 -0.73 16.94 17.55
C SER A 43 -1.72 15.79 17.42
N PRO A 44 -1.87 14.96 18.47
CA PRO A 44 -2.94 13.97 18.51
C PRO A 44 -4.30 14.60 18.23
N SER A 45 -5.17 13.85 17.58
CA SER A 45 -6.55 14.30 17.33
C SER A 45 -7.27 14.46 18.67
N THR A 46 -7.30 15.69 19.21
CA THR A 46 -7.89 15.99 20.52
C THR A 46 -9.40 16.20 20.46
N ALA A 47 -9.96 16.41 19.28
CA ALA A 47 -11.36 16.82 19.09
C ALA A 47 -12.24 15.78 18.38
N GLY A 48 -11.77 14.54 18.17
CA GLY A 48 -12.55 13.56 17.44
C GLY A 48 -11.79 12.27 17.16
N GLU A 49 -12.41 11.38 16.38
CA GLU A 49 -11.77 10.16 15.90
C GLU A 49 -10.57 10.50 15.01
N PRO A 50 -9.39 9.90 15.25
CA PRO A 50 -8.26 10.06 14.33
C PRO A 50 -8.63 9.49 12.96
N LYS A 51 -8.04 10.06 11.91
CA LYS A 51 -8.40 9.73 10.53
C LYS A 51 -7.21 9.13 9.79
N VAL A 52 -7.49 8.13 8.96
CA VAL A 52 -6.53 7.61 7.99
C VAL A 52 -7.09 7.76 6.58
N LEU A 53 -6.35 8.47 5.72
CA LEU A 53 -6.63 8.63 4.30
C LEU A 53 -5.59 7.86 3.49
N ILE A 54 -6.00 6.83 2.78
CA ILE A 54 -5.13 6.06 1.90
C ILE A 54 -5.39 6.47 0.45
N LEU A 55 -4.33 6.90 -0.23
CA LEU A 55 -4.33 7.28 -1.64
C LEU A 55 -3.61 6.21 -2.44
N CYS A 56 -4.33 5.53 -3.29
CA CYS A 56 -3.84 4.41 -4.08
C CYS A 56 -3.94 4.68 -5.56
N GLY A 57 -2.85 4.54 -6.30
CA GLY A 57 -2.86 4.73 -7.74
C GLY A 57 -1.47 4.71 -8.37
N PRO A 58 -1.38 4.45 -9.69
CA PRO A 58 -0.10 4.41 -10.38
C PRO A 58 0.61 5.77 -10.37
N PRO A 59 1.91 5.82 -10.63
CA PRO A 59 2.62 7.07 -10.82
C PRO A 59 1.98 7.91 -11.94
N GLY A 60 1.90 9.21 -11.75
CA GLY A 60 1.32 10.12 -12.74
C GLY A 60 -0.22 10.18 -12.78
N CYS A 61 -0.95 9.37 -12.01
CA CYS A 61 -2.42 9.40 -12.00
C CYS A 61 -3.03 10.63 -11.31
N GLY A 62 -2.22 11.47 -10.63
CA GLY A 62 -2.70 12.71 -9.99
C GLY A 62 -3.21 12.54 -8.57
N LYS A 63 -2.62 11.64 -7.79
CA LYS A 63 -2.95 11.46 -6.36
C LYS A 63 -2.90 12.76 -5.56
N SER A 64 -1.92 13.64 -5.84
CA SER A 64 -1.76 14.91 -5.13
C SER A 64 -2.96 15.84 -5.28
N THR A 65 -3.59 15.91 -6.46
CA THR A 65 -4.79 16.71 -6.68
C THR A 65 -5.96 16.18 -5.87
N VAL A 66 -6.23 14.87 -5.97
CA VAL A 66 -7.30 14.23 -5.18
C VAL A 66 -7.04 14.35 -3.68
N LYS A 67 -5.77 14.22 -3.26
CA LYS A 67 -5.38 14.41 -1.86
C LYS A 67 -5.85 15.77 -1.31
N THR A 68 -5.55 16.84 -2.03
CA THR A 68 -5.91 18.20 -1.60
C THR A 68 -7.42 18.33 -1.36
N ASN A 69 -8.22 17.82 -2.29
CA ASN A 69 -9.68 17.88 -2.20
C ASN A 69 -10.19 17.06 -1.00
N LEU A 70 -9.72 15.84 -0.82
CA LEU A 70 -10.16 14.97 0.27
C LEU A 70 -9.70 15.46 1.65
N LEU A 71 -8.51 16.07 1.75
CA LEU A 71 -8.06 16.68 3.00
C LEU A 71 -9.00 17.81 3.44
N ALA A 72 -9.40 18.66 2.51
CA ALA A 72 -10.34 19.73 2.78
C ALA A 72 -11.74 19.19 3.13
N GLU A 73 -12.26 18.22 2.36
CA GLU A 73 -13.58 17.62 2.56
C GLU A 73 -13.68 16.94 3.93
N PHE A 74 -12.66 16.14 4.30
CA PHE A 74 -12.66 15.40 5.56
C PHE A 74 -12.08 16.19 6.73
N LYS A 75 -11.69 17.46 6.51
CA LYS A 75 -11.10 18.33 7.54
C LYS A 75 -9.91 17.65 8.22
N ILE A 76 -8.93 17.25 7.42
CA ILE A 76 -7.68 16.66 7.87
C ILE A 76 -6.58 17.72 7.77
N ASP A 77 -6.45 18.56 8.78
CA ASP A 77 -5.52 19.71 8.76
C ASP A 77 -4.12 19.32 9.24
N ASN A 78 -4.04 18.48 10.27
CA ASN A 78 -2.79 18.05 10.90
C ASN A 78 -2.62 16.55 10.68
N TYR A 79 -1.61 16.14 9.91
CA TYR A 79 -1.39 14.75 9.55
C TYR A 79 0.08 14.43 9.34
N ILE A 80 0.43 13.18 9.44
CA ILE A 80 1.68 12.64 8.92
C ILE A 80 1.46 12.12 7.50
N ASN A 81 2.28 12.57 6.53
CA ASN A 81 2.20 12.15 5.12
C ASN A 81 3.21 11.04 4.85
N ILE A 82 2.77 9.80 4.88
CA ILE A 82 3.63 8.63 4.66
C ILE A 82 3.70 8.36 3.16
N ASP A 83 4.76 8.85 2.53
CA ASP A 83 5.06 8.72 1.11
C ASP A 83 6.40 7.98 0.92
N PRO A 84 6.42 6.81 0.26
CA PRO A 84 7.65 6.05 0.00
C PRO A 84 8.72 6.83 -0.75
N ASP A 85 8.33 7.74 -1.66
CA ASP A 85 9.29 8.54 -2.43
C ASP A 85 9.94 9.61 -1.55
N GLU A 86 9.20 10.19 -0.62
CA GLU A 86 9.72 11.17 0.34
C GLU A 86 10.66 10.49 1.34
N ILE A 87 10.27 9.33 1.89
CA ILE A 87 11.15 8.54 2.77
C ILE A 87 12.47 8.22 2.09
N ARG A 88 12.43 7.80 0.82
CA ARG A 88 13.64 7.54 0.04
C ARG A 88 14.51 8.77 -0.09
N THR A 89 13.93 9.92 -0.40
CA THR A 89 14.64 11.20 -0.54
C THR A 89 15.32 11.59 0.77
N ILE A 90 14.62 11.47 1.91
CA ILE A 90 15.16 11.75 3.24
C ILE A 90 16.35 10.83 3.55
N LEU A 91 16.22 9.53 3.31
CA LEU A 91 17.28 8.56 3.54
C LEU A 91 18.54 8.88 2.72
N MET A 92 18.37 9.23 1.43
CA MET A 92 19.49 9.61 0.56
C MET A 92 20.14 10.90 1.02
N ALA A 93 19.37 11.90 1.41
CA ALA A 93 19.90 13.16 1.95
C ALA A 93 20.69 12.94 3.25
N ASN A 94 20.42 11.86 3.98
CA ASN A 94 21.17 11.45 5.17
C ASN A 94 22.25 10.38 4.88
N GLY A 95 22.68 10.26 3.63
CA GLY A 95 23.84 9.46 3.22
C GLY A 95 23.55 7.98 3.00
N VAL A 96 22.29 7.54 3.01
CA VAL A 96 21.97 6.13 2.72
C VAL A 96 22.17 5.86 1.23
N THR A 97 23.00 4.90 0.92
CA THR A 97 23.26 4.43 -0.44
C THR A 97 22.42 3.18 -0.74
N PHE A 98 21.75 3.18 -1.89
CA PHE A 98 20.97 2.05 -2.33
C PHE A 98 21.72 1.29 -3.43
N PRO A 99 21.89 -0.05 -3.29
CA PRO A 99 22.46 -0.85 -4.35
C PRO A 99 21.51 -0.88 -5.56
N ALA A 100 22.07 -1.16 -6.75
CA ALA A 100 21.31 -1.22 -8.00
C ALA A 100 20.35 -2.43 -8.10
N ASP A 101 20.15 -3.20 -7.02
CA ASP A 101 19.18 -4.30 -7.01
C ASP A 101 17.74 -3.79 -6.87
N LYS A 102 16.79 -4.59 -7.38
CA LYS A 102 15.37 -4.22 -7.41
C LYS A 102 14.64 -4.42 -6.07
N THR A 103 15.31 -4.91 -5.04
CA THR A 103 14.67 -5.40 -3.80
C THR A 103 15.04 -4.61 -2.55
N THR A 104 16.29 -4.13 -2.47
CA THR A 104 16.79 -3.45 -1.27
C THR A 104 16.05 -2.15 -1.00
N MET A 105 15.99 -1.25 -1.97
CA MET A 105 15.32 0.05 -1.79
C MET A 105 13.82 -0.11 -1.45
N PRO A 106 13.00 -0.87 -2.20
CA PRO A 106 11.61 -1.09 -1.83
C PRO A 106 11.46 -1.80 -0.48
N GLY A 107 12.39 -2.68 -0.14
CA GLY A 107 12.40 -3.36 1.15
C GLY A 107 12.58 -2.41 2.33
N ILE A 108 13.49 -1.44 2.20
CA ILE A 108 13.75 -0.40 3.22
C ILE A 108 12.56 0.55 3.32
N THR A 109 12.10 1.12 2.20
CA THR A 109 10.98 2.08 2.21
C THR A 109 9.71 1.46 2.78
N ASN A 110 9.39 0.21 2.43
CA ASN A 110 8.25 -0.50 3.02
C ASN A 110 8.41 -0.74 4.52
N ALA A 111 9.63 -1.00 5.01
CA ALA A 111 9.86 -1.14 6.43
C ALA A 111 9.67 0.18 7.17
N PHE A 112 10.16 1.30 6.63
CA PHE A 112 9.93 2.62 7.20
C PHE A 112 8.47 3.06 7.10
N ASN A 113 7.77 2.80 5.99
CA ASN A 113 6.33 3.04 5.89
C ASN A 113 5.58 2.41 7.06
N LYS A 114 5.87 1.14 7.37
CA LYS A 114 5.26 0.45 8.50
C LYS A 114 5.63 1.10 9.82
N ARG A 115 6.91 1.42 10.07
CA ARG A 115 7.38 2.03 11.31
C ARG A 115 6.73 3.39 11.54
N MET A 116 6.64 4.23 10.50
CA MET A 116 5.99 5.55 10.57
C MET A 116 4.50 5.41 10.84
N SER A 117 3.83 4.45 10.18
CA SER A 117 2.41 4.18 10.41
C SER A 117 2.14 3.69 11.83
N ASP A 118 2.92 2.73 12.32
CA ASP A 118 2.78 2.18 13.66
C ASP A 118 2.97 3.27 14.74
N GLU A 119 3.98 4.14 14.55
CA GLU A 119 4.26 5.23 15.48
C GLU A 119 3.18 6.32 15.44
N ALA A 120 2.72 6.70 14.24
CA ALA A 120 1.61 7.64 14.09
C ALA A 120 0.33 7.11 14.75
N GLN A 121 0.05 5.82 14.62
CA GLN A 121 -1.10 5.18 15.28
C GLN A 121 -0.97 5.17 16.80
N LYS A 122 0.21 4.91 17.36
CA LYS A 122 0.45 5.00 18.83
C LYS A 122 0.20 6.41 19.36
N GLN A 123 0.55 7.42 18.57
CA GLN A 123 0.36 8.82 18.92
C GLN A 123 -1.04 9.35 18.56
N HIS A 124 -1.94 8.54 18.02
CA HIS A 124 -3.28 8.92 17.55
C HIS A 124 -3.27 10.11 16.57
N LEU A 125 -2.24 10.19 15.70
CA LEU A 125 -2.14 11.22 14.67
C LEU A 125 -3.02 10.88 13.46
N ASN A 126 -3.51 11.89 12.75
CA ASN A 126 -4.08 11.67 11.43
C ASN A 126 -2.98 11.18 10.48
N ILE A 127 -3.34 10.25 9.61
CA ILE A 127 -2.40 9.62 8.67
C ILE A 127 -2.89 9.82 7.24
N VAL A 128 -2.01 10.31 6.38
CA VAL A 128 -2.17 10.24 4.93
C VAL A 128 -1.13 9.25 4.41
N PHE A 129 -1.59 8.21 3.72
CA PHE A 129 -0.73 7.15 3.21
C PHE A 129 -0.79 7.10 1.69
N ASP A 130 0.29 7.53 1.03
CA ASP A 130 0.42 7.49 -0.43
C ASP A 130 1.02 6.14 -0.86
N THR A 131 0.39 5.47 -1.82
CA THR A 131 0.85 4.17 -2.28
C THR A 131 0.50 3.92 -3.75
N THR A 132 1.30 3.11 -4.41
CA THR A 132 0.95 2.56 -5.72
C THR A 132 -0.02 1.38 -5.62
N GLY A 133 -0.30 0.88 -4.42
CA GLY A 133 -1.16 -0.28 -4.19
C GLY A 133 -0.51 -1.64 -4.47
N GLN A 134 0.72 -1.70 -4.96
CA GLN A 134 1.40 -2.98 -5.22
C GLN A 134 1.61 -3.82 -3.95
N ASN A 135 1.79 -3.18 -2.81
CA ASN A 135 1.88 -3.85 -1.52
C ASN A 135 0.51 -3.88 -0.84
N PHE A 136 -0.38 -4.71 -1.39
CA PHE A 136 -1.73 -4.94 -0.88
C PHE A 136 -1.77 -5.26 0.63
N ARG A 137 -0.81 -6.05 1.10
CA ARG A 137 -0.75 -6.46 2.50
C ARG A 137 -0.51 -5.25 3.42
N ALA A 138 0.38 -4.34 3.06
CA ALA A 138 0.65 -3.16 3.86
C ALA A 138 -0.58 -2.26 4.01
N VAL A 139 -1.35 -2.07 2.93
CA VAL A 139 -2.62 -1.33 2.96
C VAL A 139 -3.65 -2.04 3.85
N SER A 140 -3.75 -3.37 3.71
CA SER A 140 -4.64 -4.19 4.51
C SER A 140 -4.33 -4.11 6.00
N ASP A 141 -3.05 -4.26 6.34
CA ASP A 141 -2.59 -4.23 7.72
C ASP A 141 -2.83 -2.85 8.34
N LEU A 142 -2.59 -1.76 7.58
CA LEU A 142 -2.85 -0.39 8.03
C LEU A 142 -4.35 -0.15 8.28
N LEU A 143 -5.23 -0.56 7.37
CA LEU A 143 -6.68 -0.42 7.55
C LEU A 143 -7.18 -1.24 8.75
N TYR A 144 -6.69 -2.47 8.88
CA TYR A 144 -7.06 -3.33 9.99
C TYR A 144 -6.63 -2.74 11.33
N SER A 145 -5.37 -2.35 11.49
CA SER A 145 -4.87 -1.75 12.73
C SER A 145 -5.56 -0.42 13.05
N SER A 146 -5.78 0.43 12.03
CA SER A 146 -6.50 1.69 12.18
C SER A 146 -7.91 1.48 12.74
N ARG A 147 -8.65 0.50 12.21
CA ARG A 147 -9.99 0.17 12.69
C ARG A 147 -9.97 -0.30 14.16
N GLN A 148 -8.98 -1.12 14.55
CA GLN A 148 -8.84 -1.58 15.94
C GLN A 148 -8.56 -0.43 16.91
N LEU A 149 -7.93 0.63 16.43
CA LEU A 149 -7.57 1.83 17.19
C LEU A 149 -8.61 2.96 17.08
N GLY A 150 -9.77 2.70 16.49
CA GLY A 150 -10.87 3.67 16.41
C GLY A 150 -10.67 4.78 15.37
N TYR A 151 -9.83 4.56 14.35
CA TYR A 151 -9.69 5.52 13.26
C TYR A 151 -10.89 5.49 12.32
N LYS A 152 -11.32 6.66 11.86
CA LYS A 152 -12.15 6.76 10.67
C LYS A 152 -11.26 6.63 9.43
N SER A 153 -11.56 5.66 8.57
CA SER A 153 -10.71 5.29 7.43
C SER A 153 -11.35 5.62 6.10
N TYR A 154 -10.59 6.29 5.23
CA TYR A 154 -10.92 6.67 3.88
C TYR A 154 -9.95 6.02 2.91
N PHE A 155 -10.45 5.32 1.92
CA PHE A 155 -9.64 4.65 0.92
C PHE A 155 -9.98 5.18 -0.47
N SER A 156 -9.04 5.86 -1.09
CA SER A 156 -9.22 6.46 -2.41
C SER A 156 -8.34 5.79 -3.45
N ILE A 157 -8.96 5.29 -4.50
CA ILE A 157 -8.30 4.77 -5.69
C ILE A 157 -8.34 5.86 -6.76
N ILE A 158 -7.18 6.22 -7.29
CA ILE A 158 -7.05 7.24 -8.33
C ILE A 158 -6.51 6.58 -9.60
N TRP A 159 -7.23 6.78 -10.68
CA TRP A 159 -6.89 6.25 -11.99
C TRP A 159 -6.75 7.38 -13.02
N ALA A 160 -5.85 7.17 -13.96
CA ALA A 160 -5.76 7.91 -15.20
C ALA A 160 -5.30 6.96 -16.31
N SER A 161 -5.48 7.31 -17.58
CA SER A 161 -4.99 6.50 -18.69
C SER A 161 -3.46 6.38 -18.67
N LEU A 162 -2.93 5.31 -19.25
CA LEU A 162 -1.48 5.12 -19.36
C LEU A 162 -0.81 6.30 -20.07
N GLU A 163 -1.44 6.80 -21.13
CA GLU A 163 -0.93 7.95 -21.90
C GLU A 163 -0.86 9.21 -21.01
N THR A 164 -1.90 9.50 -20.25
CA THR A 164 -1.91 10.61 -19.29
C THR A 164 -0.84 10.45 -18.22
N CYS A 165 -0.70 9.25 -17.66
CA CYS A 165 0.34 8.96 -16.67
C CYS A 165 1.75 9.18 -17.25
N ARG A 166 2.03 8.68 -18.47
CA ARG A 166 3.31 8.87 -19.16
C ARG A 166 3.63 10.34 -19.35
N ARG A 167 2.73 11.10 -19.97
CA ARG A 167 2.93 12.54 -20.21
C ARG A 167 3.27 13.29 -18.93
N ARG A 168 2.55 13.02 -17.83
CA ARG A 168 2.78 13.68 -16.53
C ARG A 168 4.13 13.28 -15.92
N ILE A 169 4.54 12.01 -16.07
CA ILE A 169 5.85 11.53 -15.59
C ILE A 169 6.98 12.15 -16.41
N GLU A 170 6.84 12.21 -17.71
CA GLU A 170 7.83 12.86 -18.59
C GLU A 170 8.01 14.33 -18.23
N GLY A 171 6.91 15.08 -18.10
CA GLY A 171 6.96 16.49 -17.67
C GLY A 171 7.59 16.65 -16.29
N ARG A 172 7.28 15.78 -15.32
CA ARG A 172 7.92 15.78 -14.01
C ARG A 172 9.41 15.47 -14.10
N ASN A 173 9.82 14.47 -14.86
CA ASN A 173 11.21 14.10 -15.02
C ASN A 173 12.02 15.22 -15.71
N GLN A 174 11.43 15.89 -16.71
CA GLN A 174 12.02 17.07 -17.32
C GLN A 174 12.24 18.17 -16.28
N TYR A 175 11.23 18.53 -15.52
CA TYR A 175 11.34 19.51 -14.44
C TYR A 175 12.41 19.14 -13.41
N LEU A 176 12.53 17.86 -13.06
CA LEU A 176 13.56 17.38 -12.11
C LEU A 176 14.98 17.51 -12.66
N ARG A 177 15.19 17.35 -13.97
CA ARG A 177 16.48 17.58 -14.63
C ARG A 177 16.86 19.05 -14.65
N GLU A 178 15.86 19.91 -14.84
CA GLU A 178 16.06 21.37 -14.90
C GLU A 178 16.20 22.00 -13.50
N SER A 179 15.53 21.42 -12.50
CA SER A 179 15.57 21.88 -11.11
C SER A 179 16.52 21.00 -10.30
N SER A 180 17.55 21.55 -9.70
CA SER A 180 18.47 20.80 -8.82
C SER A 180 17.77 20.27 -7.54
N SER A 181 16.61 19.65 -7.67
CA SER A 181 15.70 19.31 -6.57
C SER A 181 16.15 18.12 -5.72
N GLY A 182 17.21 17.39 -6.13
CA GLY A 182 17.66 16.15 -5.44
C GLY A 182 16.69 14.97 -5.54
N ARG A 183 15.51 15.15 -6.14
CA ARG A 183 14.56 14.05 -6.37
C ARG A 183 14.99 13.20 -7.54
N ILE A 184 14.65 11.90 -7.48
CA ILE A 184 15.04 10.93 -8.50
C ILE A 184 13.97 10.86 -9.59
N GLU A 185 14.41 10.86 -10.84
CA GLU A 185 13.56 10.56 -11.98
C GLU A 185 12.96 9.14 -11.86
N LEU A 186 11.71 9.00 -12.28
CA LEU A 186 11.08 7.70 -12.41
C LEU A 186 11.18 7.24 -13.87
N PRO A 187 11.93 6.17 -14.17
CA PRO A 187 11.98 5.60 -15.52
C PRO A 187 10.58 5.19 -15.99
N LEU A 188 10.27 5.49 -17.26
CA LEU A 188 8.93 5.21 -17.82
C LEU A 188 8.59 3.72 -17.79
N GLU A 189 9.56 2.83 -18.07
CA GLU A 189 9.34 1.39 -18.03
C GLU A 189 8.94 0.90 -16.63
N VAL A 190 9.49 1.52 -15.59
CA VAL A 190 9.12 1.21 -14.20
C VAL A 190 7.70 1.68 -13.91
N ALA A 191 7.37 2.90 -14.34
CA ALA A 191 6.02 3.45 -14.19
C ALA A 191 4.96 2.62 -14.91
N GLU A 192 5.27 2.18 -16.14
CA GLU A 192 4.40 1.30 -16.93
C GLU A 192 4.23 -0.08 -16.29
N GLY A 193 5.31 -0.65 -15.76
CA GLY A 193 5.25 -1.90 -15.01
C GLY A 193 4.30 -1.79 -13.81
N ILE A 194 4.36 -0.68 -13.07
CA ILE A 194 3.45 -0.38 -11.95
C ILE A 194 2.01 -0.22 -12.47
N TYR A 195 1.82 0.58 -13.54
CA TYR A 195 0.51 0.80 -14.14
C TYR A 195 -0.14 -0.51 -14.60
N ASN A 196 0.62 -1.36 -15.29
CA ASN A 196 0.13 -2.65 -15.78
C ASN A 196 -0.28 -3.60 -14.65
N GLY A 197 0.40 -3.54 -13.50
CA GLY A 197 0.01 -4.28 -12.30
C GLY A 197 -1.25 -3.71 -11.64
N PHE A 198 -1.48 -2.40 -11.79
CA PHE A 198 -2.61 -1.72 -11.18
C PHE A 198 -3.92 -1.91 -11.95
N LYS A 199 -3.91 -1.82 -13.27
CA LYS A 199 -5.02 -1.93 -14.25
C LYS A 199 -6.41 -2.19 -13.64
N PRO A 200 -7.15 -1.15 -13.23
CA PRO A 200 -8.43 -1.36 -12.56
C PRO A 200 -9.56 -1.72 -13.52
N LEU A 201 -9.41 -1.38 -14.81
CA LEU A 201 -10.58 -1.10 -15.64
C LEU A 201 -10.57 -1.82 -16.99
N ASP A 202 -9.50 -2.53 -17.31
CA ASP A 202 -9.38 -3.28 -18.57
C ASP A 202 -9.94 -4.71 -18.47
N GLY A 203 -10.87 -4.97 -17.55
CA GLY A 203 -11.44 -6.30 -17.37
C GLY A 203 -10.46 -7.32 -16.76
N ASN A 204 -9.35 -6.87 -16.18
CA ASN A 204 -8.42 -7.76 -15.48
C ASN A 204 -8.81 -7.89 -14.00
N PRO A 205 -9.52 -8.96 -13.59
CA PRO A 205 -9.97 -9.14 -12.21
C PRO A 205 -8.82 -9.35 -11.22
N LYS A 206 -7.59 -9.53 -11.71
CA LYS A 206 -6.37 -9.69 -10.89
C LYS A 206 -5.58 -8.39 -10.76
N GLY A 207 -6.02 -7.31 -11.36
CA GLY A 207 -5.39 -5.99 -11.17
C GLY A 207 -5.55 -5.53 -9.73
N THR A 208 -4.52 -4.86 -9.19
CA THR A 208 -4.51 -4.38 -7.81
C THR A 208 -5.74 -3.52 -7.48
N ALA A 209 -6.15 -2.65 -8.40
CA ALA A 209 -7.33 -1.81 -8.15
C ALA A 209 -8.64 -2.60 -8.19
N SER A 210 -8.76 -3.61 -9.05
CA SER A 210 -9.93 -4.50 -9.02
C SER A 210 -10.02 -5.26 -7.70
N MET A 211 -8.90 -5.76 -7.19
CA MET A 211 -8.85 -6.41 -5.87
C MET A 211 -9.28 -5.44 -4.76
N PHE A 212 -8.81 -4.19 -4.80
CA PHE A 212 -9.21 -3.19 -3.81
C PHE A 212 -10.70 -2.88 -3.86
N LEU A 213 -11.29 -2.77 -5.04
CA LEU A 213 -12.72 -2.50 -5.18
C LEU A 213 -13.60 -3.68 -4.73
N LEU A 214 -13.13 -4.92 -4.92
CA LEU A 214 -13.88 -6.13 -4.57
C LEU A 214 -13.71 -6.52 -3.09
N ASP A 215 -12.47 -6.44 -2.55
CA ASP A 215 -12.15 -7.01 -1.24
C ASP A 215 -12.14 -5.98 -0.10
N TYR A 216 -11.98 -4.68 -0.40
CA TYR A 216 -11.76 -3.65 0.63
C TYR A 216 -12.96 -2.82 1.08
N PRO A 217 -14.10 -2.82 0.43
CA PRO A 217 -15.27 -2.12 0.96
C PRO A 217 -15.64 -2.51 2.40
N VAL A 218 -15.18 -3.68 2.83
CA VAL A 218 -15.45 -4.21 4.18
C VAL A 218 -14.52 -3.61 5.26
N ARG A 219 -13.41 -2.98 4.87
CA ARG A 219 -12.35 -2.59 5.82
C ARG A 219 -12.20 -1.09 6.03
N ALA A 220 -12.54 -0.28 5.04
CA ALA A 220 -12.57 1.17 5.15
C ALA A 220 -14.00 1.66 5.42
N ASN A 221 -14.14 2.77 6.15
CA ASN A 221 -15.45 3.39 6.40
C ASN A 221 -16.03 3.94 5.09
N GLU A 222 -15.16 4.53 4.25
CA GLU A 222 -15.54 5.08 2.96
C GLU A 222 -14.51 4.70 1.89
N VAL A 223 -14.98 4.36 0.69
CA VAL A 223 -14.15 3.97 -0.45
C VAL A 223 -14.53 4.81 -1.66
N PHE A 224 -13.52 5.37 -2.32
CA PHE A 224 -13.69 6.25 -3.49
C PHE A 224 -12.91 5.69 -4.68
N LEU A 225 -13.42 5.89 -5.88
CA LEU A 225 -12.68 5.76 -7.12
C LEU A 225 -12.79 7.05 -7.91
N TYR A 226 -11.65 7.62 -8.24
CA TYR A 226 -11.56 8.82 -9.08
C TYR A 226 -10.93 8.51 -10.44
N SER A 227 -11.46 9.14 -11.49
CA SER A 227 -10.77 9.29 -12.77
C SER A 227 -10.14 10.68 -12.84
N ASN A 228 -8.88 10.75 -13.22
CA ASN A 228 -8.13 12.00 -13.36
C ASN A 228 -7.37 12.03 -14.69
N ASN A 229 -8.12 12.00 -15.80
CA ASN A 229 -7.56 11.92 -17.14
C ASN A 229 -7.21 13.27 -17.78
N ALA A 230 -7.88 14.34 -17.39
CA ALA A 230 -7.68 15.65 -17.96
C ALA A 230 -6.78 16.51 -17.07
N ASP A 231 -5.84 17.23 -17.70
CA ASP A 231 -4.97 18.15 -16.98
C ASP A 231 -5.69 19.49 -16.79
N GLY A 232 -5.67 20.00 -15.56
CA GLY A 232 -6.34 21.24 -15.21
C GLY A 232 -7.85 21.12 -14.94
N GLU A 233 -8.40 19.91 -15.04
CA GLU A 233 -9.78 19.63 -14.66
C GLU A 233 -9.86 18.97 -13.28
N GLU A 234 -11.01 19.09 -12.64
CA GLU A 234 -11.28 18.41 -11.37
C GLU A 234 -11.38 16.90 -11.59
N PRO A 235 -10.77 16.09 -10.71
CA PRO A 235 -10.91 14.64 -10.75
C PRO A 235 -12.38 14.22 -10.66
N GLN A 236 -12.83 13.38 -11.57
CA GLN A 236 -14.19 12.88 -11.62
C GLN A 236 -14.37 11.72 -10.63
N LEU A 237 -15.30 11.84 -9.69
CA LEU A 237 -15.71 10.74 -8.82
C LEU A 237 -16.55 9.74 -9.62
N LEU A 238 -16.11 8.49 -9.66
CA LEU A 238 -16.76 7.39 -10.40
C LEU A 238 -17.51 6.43 -9.50
N TYR A 239 -17.02 6.25 -8.29
CA TYR A 239 -17.57 5.31 -7.32
C TYR A 239 -17.35 5.83 -5.90
N HIS A 240 -18.38 5.77 -5.09
CA HIS A 240 -18.33 6.08 -3.67
C HIS A 240 -19.11 5.02 -2.90
N LYS A 241 -18.52 4.50 -1.86
CA LYS A 241 -19.15 3.57 -0.92
C LYS A 241 -19.00 4.06 0.50
N VAL A 242 -20.13 4.13 1.21
CA VAL A 242 -20.21 4.44 2.65
C VAL A 242 -20.94 3.30 3.35
N GLY A 243 -20.25 2.53 4.16
CA GLY A 243 -20.82 1.31 4.74
C GLY A 243 -21.29 0.35 3.65
N ASP A 244 -22.57 0.02 3.64
CA ASP A 244 -23.18 -0.87 2.63
C ASP A 244 -23.81 -0.09 1.45
N ASN A 245 -23.88 1.23 1.53
CA ASN A 245 -24.42 2.07 0.46
C ASN A 245 -23.35 2.32 -0.61
N VAL A 246 -23.72 2.12 -1.87
CA VAL A 246 -22.85 2.32 -3.03
C VAL A 246 -23.50 3.29 -4.00
N GLU A 247 -22.73 4.32 -4.39
CA GLU A 247 -23.10 5.28 -5.41
C GLU A 247 -22.16 5.15 -6.61
N PHE A 248 -22.72 5.03 -7.81
CA PHE A 248 -21.98 4.98 -9.05
C PHE A 248 -22.25 6.21 -9.91
N SER A 249 -21.22 6.74 -10.54
CA SER A 249 -21.40 7.65 -11.67
C SER A 249 -21.85 6.85 -12.90
N THR A 250 -22.95 7.25 -13.51
CA THR A 250 -23.55 6.56 -14.68
C THR A 250 -22.70 6.60 -15.94
N ASN A 251 -21.60 7.37 -15.95
CA ASN A 251 -20.79 7.64 -17.15
C ASN A 251 -19.50 6.83 -17.24
N PHE A 252 -19.39 5.71 -16.53
CA PHE A 252 -18.16 4.92 -16.51
C PHE A 252 -18.28 3.58 -17.26
N PRO A 253 -17.90 3.53 -18.57
CA PRO A 253 -18.11 2.33 -19.41
C PRO A 253 -17.34 1.09 -18.94
N GLY A 254 -16.19 1.27 -18.28
CA GLY A 254 -15.35 0.15 -17.84
C GLY A 254 -15.91 -0.60 -16.64
N PHE A 255 -16.78 0.01 -15.83
CA PHE A 255 -17.36 -0.63 -14.65
C PHE A 255 -18.37 -1.72 -15.01
N TYR A 256 -19.13 -1.54 -16.08
CA TYR A 256 -20.12 -2.52 -16.55
C TYR A 256 -19.48 -3.82 -17.01
N ASN A 257 -18.23 -3.79 -17.47
CA ASN A 257 -17.49 -4.99 -17.87
C ASN A 257 -16.85 -5.75 -16.69
N MET A 258 -16.85 -5.17 -15.48
CA MET A 258 -16.25 -5.79 -14.31
C MET A 258 -17.20 -6.74 -13.57
N ASN A 259 -18.46 -6.89 -14.02
CA ASN A 259 -19.50 -7.68 -13.30
C ASN A 259 -19.52 -7.36 -11.79
N LEU A 260 -19.33 -6.09 -11.44
CA LEU A 260 -19.60 -5.61 -10.10
C LEU A 260 -21.14 -5.54 -9.95
N SER A 261 -21.79 -6.70 -9.95
CA SER A 261 -23.18 -6.79 -9.52
C SER A 261 -23.17 -6.49 -8.03
N VAL A 262 -23.71 -5.34 -7.69
CA VAL A 262 -23.82 -4.82 -6.31
C VAL A 262 -24.73 -5.74 -5.45
N ASP A 263 -25.43 -6.68 -6.07
CA ASP A 263 -26.58 -7.36 -5.46
C ASP A 263 -26.32 -8.70 -4.81
N GLU A 264 -25.10 -9.25 -4.84
CA GLU A 264 -24.82 -10.42 -4.00
C GLU A 264 -23.43 -10.33 -3.38
N PRO A 265 -23.33 -10.37 -2.03
CA PRO A 265 -22.09 -10.83 -1.45
C PRO A 265 -21.87 -12.23 -2.02
N HIS A 266 -20.73 -12.48 -2.70
CA HIS A 266 -20.31 -13.84 -3.03
C HIS A 266 -20.02 -14.61 -1.74
N ILE A 267 -21.07 -14.82 -0.96
CA ILE A 267 -21.16 -15.97 -0.11
C ILE A 267 -21.25 -17.13 -1.10
N SER A 268 -20.10 -17.76 -1.36
CA SER A 268 -20.09 -19.05 -2.02
C SER A 268 -21.11 -19.92 -1.30
N LYS A 269 -22.33 -20.01 -1.84
CA LYS A 269 -23.23 -21.10 -1.49
C LYS A 269 -22.43 -22.35 -1.83
N SER A 270 -21.78 -22.93 -0.82
CA SER A 270 -21.29 -24.28 -0.91
C SER A 270 -22.48 -25.09 -1.39
N SER A 271 -22.47 -25.44 -2.67
CA SER A 271 -23.43 -26.36 -3.23
C SER A 271 -23.29 -27.66 -2.44
N SER A 272 -24.17 -27.82 -1.45
CA SER A 272 -24.42 -29.08 -0.80
C SER A 272 -25.02 -30.03 -1.85
N GLY A 273 -24.18 -30.81 -2.52
CA GLY A 273 -24.62 -31.73 -3.56
C GLY A 273 -23.52 -32.48 -4.30
N GLY A 274 -22.28 -32.37 -3.93
CA GLY A 274 -21.19 -33.16 -4.51
C GLY A 274 -20.91 -34.41 -3.70
N LYS A 275 -21.33 -35.62 -4.18
CA LYS A 275 -20.97 -36.91 -3.62
C LYS A 275 -19.46 -36.96 -3.31
N ARG A 276 -19.14 -37.03 -2.01
CA ARG A 276 -17.75 -37.25 -1.54
C ARG A 276 -17.28 -38.63 -2.03
N LYS A 277 -16.52 -38.70 -3.10
CA LYS A 277 -15.71 -39.87 -3.42
C LYS A 277 -14.69 -40.07 -2.30
N ARG A 278 -14.92 -41.10 -1.47
CA ARG A 278 -13.96 -41.58 -0.48
C ARG A 278 -12.68 -42.01 -1.19
N ILE A 279 -11.66 -41.18 -1.14
CA ILE A 279 -10.28 -41.59 -1.51
C ILE A 279 -9.78 -42.47 -0.37
N ARG A 280 -9.77 -43.80 -0.59
CA ARG A 280 -9.08 -44.76 0.29
C ARG A 280 -7.57 -44.49 0.25
N LYS A 281 -7.04 -43.85 1.30
CA LYS A 281 -5.59 -43.80 1.53
C LYS A 281 -5.12 -45.21 1.94
N THR A 282 -4.50 -45.94 1.02
CA THR A 282 -3.73 -47.14 1.31
C THR A 282 -2.52 -46.77 2.16
N LYS A 283 -2.54 -47.11 3.43
CA LYS A 283 -1.38 -47.05 4.33
C LYS A 283 -0.33 -48.05 3.86
N LYS A 284 0.73 -47.62 3.19
CA LYS A 284 1.94 -48.42 3.00
C LYS A 284 2.64 -48.59 4.37
N ARG A 285 2.51 -49.79 4.95
CA ARG A 285 3.30 -50.22 6.11
C ARG A 285 4.77 -50.30 5.70
N ARG A 286 5.60 -49.39 6.20
CA ARG A 286 7.08 -49.55 6.19
C ARG A 286 7.45 -50.43 7.36
N SER A 287 7.91 -51.66 7.06
CA SER A 287 8.53 -52.56 8.01
C SER A 287 9.92 -52.05 8.41
N HIS A 288 10.08 -51.68 9.68
CA HIS A 288 11.40 -51.41 10.25
C HIS A 288 12.10 -52.71 10.54
N LYS A 289 13.09 -53.07 9.72
CA LYS A 289 14.08 -54.10 10.05
C LYS A 289 15.00 -53.58 11.16
N ARG A 290 14.76 -54.07 12.37
CA ARG A 290 15.71 -53.92 13.48
C ARG A 290 16.99 -54.67 13.15
N ARG A 291 18.12 -54.00 12.92
CA ARG A 291 19.45 -54.56 12.96
C ARG A 291 19.87 -54.65 14.44
N ARG A 292 20.01 -55.89 14.97
CA ARG A 292 20.70 -56.19 16.22
C ARG A 292 22.22 -56.06 15.98
N SER A 293 22.85 -55.14 16.68
CA SER A 293 24.30 -55.04 16.81
C SER A 293 24.71 -55.88 18.02
N THR A 294 25.39 -56.98 17.77
CA THR A 294 26.07 -57.81 18.80
C THR A 294 27.41 -57.17 19.15
N TYR A 295 27.52 -56.65 20.37
CA TYR A 295 28.81 -56.30 20.97
C TYR A 295 29.49 -57.57 21.40
N LYS A 296 30.65 -57.87 20.83
CA LYS A 296 31.66 -58.84 21.42
C LYS A 296 32.67 -58.06 22.24
N ARG A 297 32.70 -58.37 23.54
CA ARG A 297 33.80 -58.01 24.46
C ARG A 297 35.08 -58.78 24.08
N LYS A 298 36.18 -58.07 23.98
CA LYS A 298 37.48 -58.47 24.52
C LYS A 298 38.23 -57.24 24.98
#